data_082fd74efd05bca7e10de1561f3412bb
#
_entry.id   082fd74efd05bca7e10de1561f3412bb
#
_cell.length_a   1.000
_cell.length_b   1.000
_cell.length_c   1.000
_cell.angle_alpha   90.00
_cell.angle_beta   90.00
_cell.angle_gamma   90.00
#
_symmetry.space_group_name_H-M   'P 1'
#
loop_
_entity.id
_entity.type
_entity.pdbx_description
1 polymer ?
#
loop_
_entity_poly.entity_id
_entity_poly.type
_entity_poly.pdbx_seq_one_letter_code
_entity_poly.pdbx_strand_id
1 'polypeptide(L)'
;MKKKILLAIHLFFCFVVSAQDFISLWPEGKMPNSKGITLEHIEERERITQVATPKMLTFFPPKEEQNGSSILIMPSGGYQKLTYNLGGIQLAKWFNTMGVTAFVLIYRLPNSPDLIEREKGPIQDAQRALKLIRFNAEKWNLDKNKIGVFGSSAGGHLASTIGTHSTDFSKINDAVDAFSFAANFMVLVSPVISLGEYAHQGSVENFLGNNPSMEKIKEYSNQFHVTAYTPPTIVIHAQNDPVVNPINSILFYEAMLKSGIKGALHIFPEGKHSIGIYNNSSLTDEWKNICLKWLKEIEVIK
;
A
#
# COMPACT_ATOMS: atom_id res chain seq x y z
N MET A 1 -60.97 -32.87 -28.03
CA MET A 1 -59.56 -32.99 -27.59
C MET A 1 -59.00 -31.58 -27.40
N LYS A 2 -58.87 -31.10 -26.12
CA LYS A 2 -58.32 -29.76 -25.82
C LYS A 2 -56.81 -29.92 -25.58
N LYS A 3 -55.98 -29.36 -26.44
CA LYS A 3 -54.51 -29.28 -26.24
C LYS A 3 -54.20 -28.27 -25.16
N LYS A 4 -53.59 -28.71 -24.04
CA LYS A 4 -53.00 -27.83 -23.02
C LYS A 4 -51.63 -27.40 -23.50
N ILE A 5 -51.44 -26.10 -23.72
CA ILE A 5 -50.13 -25.53 -23.98
C ILE A 5 -49.48 -25.26 -22.63
N LEU A 6 -48.36 -25.94 -22.37
CA LEU A 6 -47.55 -25.74 -21.16
C LEU A 6 -46.56 -24.60 -21.47
N LEU A 7 -46.76 -23.43 -20.86
CA LEU A 7 -45.89 -22.28 -21.00
C LEU A 7 -44.72 -22.47 -19.95
N ALA A 8 -43.54 -22.80 -20.45
CA ALA A 8 -42.34 -22.87 -19.63
C ALA A 8 -41.80 -21.47 -19.39
N ILE A 9 -41.96 -20.94 -18.18
CA ILE A 9 -41.36 -19.68 -17.77
C ILE A 9 -39.89 -19.94 -17.43
N HIS A 10 -38.96 -19.49 -18.27
CA HIS A 10 -37.55 -19.50 -17.97
C HIS A 10 -37.25 -18.29 -17.06
N LEU A 11 -37.04 -18.53 -15.77
CA LEU A 11 -36.48 -17.56 -14.84
C LEU A 11 -34.99 -17.37 -15.18
N PHE A 12 -34.67 -16.25 -15.82
CA PHE A 12 -33.29 -15.79 -15.98
C PHE A 12 -32.82 -15.26 -14.62
N PHE A 13 -32.05 -16.06 -13.90
CA PHE A 13 -31.28 -15.56 -12.75
C PHE A 13 -30.13 -14.70 -13.27
N CYS A 14 -30.29 -13.38 -13.27
CA CYS A 14 -29.16 -12.46 -13.42
C CYS A 14 -28.29 -12.59 -12.17
N PHE A 15 -27.17 -13.28 -12.29
CA PHE A 15 -26.09 -13.15 -11.31
C PHE A 15 -25.54 -11.74 -11.43
N VAL A 16 -25.88 -10.88 -10.48
CA VAL A 16 -25.18 -9.62 -10.27
C VAL A 16 -23.80 -9.98 -9.75
N VAL A 17 -22.80 -10.02 -10.62
CA VAL A 17 -21.40 -10.05 -10.19
C VAL A 17 -21.15 -8.71 -9.53
N SER A 18 -21.08 -8.68 -8.20
CA SER A 18 -20.68 -7.48 -7.48
C SER A 18 -19.25 -7.16 -7.87
N ALA A 19 -19.08 -6.09 -8.65
CA ALA A 19 -17.77 -5.54 -8.92
C ALA A 19 -17.16 -5.08 -7.57
N GLN A 20 -15.86 -5.31 -7.36
CA GLN A 20 -15.15 -4.81 -6.19
C GLN A 20 -15.33 -3.30 -6.06
N ASP A 21 -15.83 -2.84 -4.91
CA ASP A 21 -16.02 -1.42 -4.65
C ASP A 21 -14.67 -0.67 -4.65
N PHE A 22 -14.65 0.49 -5.26
CA PHE A 22 -13.46 1.33 -5.31
C PHE A 22 -13.80 2.82 -5.14
N ILE A 23 -12.79 3.59 -4.80
CA ILE A 23 -12.87 5.05 -4.68
C ILE A 23 -11.79 5.66 -5.58
N SER A 24 -12.20 6.50 -6.53
CA SER A 24 -11.27 7.30 -7.34
C SER A 24 -10.54 8.31 -6.45
N LEU A 25 -9.23 8.46 -6.66
CA LEU A 25 -8.44 9.36 -5.82
C LEU A 25 -8.66 10.83 -6.19
N TRP A 26 -8.84 11.10 -7.46
CA TRP A 26 -8.88 12.44 -7.99
C TRP A 26 -10.23 12.75 -8.66
N PRO A 27 -10.79 13.93 -8.47
CA PRO A 27 -11.89 14.39 -9.29
C PRO A 27 -11.49 14.45 -10.77
N GLU A 28 -12.45 14.29 -11.65
CA GLU A 28 -12.22 14.38 -13.10
C GLU A 28 -11.50 15.68 -13.48
N GLY A 29 -10.46 15.57 -14.29
CA GLY A 29 -9.65 16.70 -14.77
C GLY A 29 -8.77 17.38 -13.72
N LYS A 30 -8.71 16.87 -12.46
CA LYS A 30 -7.93 17.49 -11.37
C LYS A 30 -6.78 16.63 -10.86
N MET A 31 -6.40 15.58 -11.57
CA MET A 31 -5.26 14.76 -11.19
C MET A 31 -3.95 15.55 -11.38
N PRO A 32 -3.18 15.80 -10.30
CA PRO A 32 -1.94 16.58 -10.40
C PRO A 32 -0.84 15.78 -11.11
N ASN A 33 0.19 16.47 -11.58
CA ASN A 33 1.37 15.87 -12.21
C ASN A 33 1.05 15.03 -13.47
N SER A 34 -0.04 15.39 -14.17
CA SER A 34 -0.49 14.77 -15.41
C SER A 34 -0.19 15.68 -16.60
N LYS A 35 0.25 15.09 -17.72
CA LYS A 35 0.37 15.75 -19.02
C LYS A 35 -0.95 15.78 -19.80
N GLY A 36 -2.01 15.18 -19.25
CA GLY A 36 -3.31 15.08 -19.91
C GLY A 36 -3.39 13.96 -20.96
N ILE A 37 -2.52 12.96 -20.89
CA ILE A 37 -2.53 11.82 -21.80
C ILE A 37 -3.59 10.82 -21.34
N THR A 38 -4.53 10.49 -22.23
CA THR A 38 -5.49 9.40 -21.97
C THR A 38 -4.76 8.07 -22.06
N LEU A 39 -4.80 7.32 -20.97
CA LEU A 39 -4.18 6.01 -20.86
C LEU A 39 -5.23 4.89 -20.87
N GLU A 40 -4.88 3.76 -21.45
CA GLU A 40 -5.59 2.50 -21.23
C GLU A 40 -5.14 1.88 -19.91
N HIS A 41 -6.07 1.17 -19.24
CA HIS A 41 -5.70 0.33 -18.10
C HIS A 41 -5.17 -1.01 -18.64
N ILE A 42 -3.94 -1.36 -18.26
CA ILE A 42 -3.32 -2.63 -18.71
C ILE A 42 -3.12 -3.53 -17.49
N GLU A 43 -3.82 -4.66 -17.52
CA GLU A 43 -3.72 -5.70 -16.51
C GLU A 43 -3.55 -7.07 -17.18
N GLU A 44 -2.53 -7.80 -16.74
CA GLU A 44 -2.26 -9.17 -17.18
C GLU A 44 -1.95 -10.06 -15.98
N ARG A 45 -2.61 -11.20 -15.89
CA ARG A 45 -2.37 -12.21 -14.84
C ARG A 45 -2.37 -11.58 -13.43
N GLU A 46 -3.37 -10.74 -13.13
CA GLU A 46 -3.52 -10.03 -11.84
C GLU A 46 -2.34 -9.10 -11.50
N ARG A 47 -1.72 -8.54 -12.52
CA ARG A 47 -0.66 -7.53 -12.41
C ARG A 47 -1.01 -6.35 -13.29
N ILE A 48 -1.12 -5.18 -12.69
CA ILE A 48 -1.39 -3.94 -13.41
C ILE A 48 -0.04 -3.35 -13.82
N THR A 49 0.15 -3.16 -15.12
CA THR A 49 1.37 -2.55 -15.69
C THR A 49 1.15 -1.13 -16.21
N GLN A 50 -0.12 -0.72 -16.35
CA GLN A 50 -0.49 0.68 -16.62
C GLN A 50 -1.77 1.04 -15.88
N VAL A 51 -1.70 2.09 -15.08
CA VAL A 51 -2.83 2.62 -14.32
C VAL A 51 -3.41 3.81 -15.07
N ALA A 52 -4.60 3.66 -15.64
CA ALA A 52 -5.30 4.77 -16.30
C ALA A 52 -5.88 5.75 -15.28
N THR A 53 -6.53 5.24 -14.24
CA THR A 53 -7.14 6.05 -13.17
C THR A 53 -6.74 5.48 -11.82
N PRO A 54 -5.95 6.23 -11.03
CA PRO A 54 -5.58 5.80 -9.69
C PRO A 54 -6.79 5.77 -8.77
N LYS A 55 -6.88 4.70 -7.97
CA LYS A 55 -8.01 4.41 -7.10
C LYS A 55 -7.60 3.59 -5.89
N MET A 56 -8.45 3.48 -4.90
CA MET A 56 -8.30 2.50 -3.82
C MET A 56 -9.49 1.55 -3.82
N LEU A 57 -9.21 0.25 -3.75
CA LEU A 57 -10.22 -0.79 -3.54
C LEU A 57 -10.55 -0.84 -2.06
N THR A 58 -11.82 -1.04 -1.71
CA THR A 58 -12.29 -0.97 -0.33
C THR A 58 -12.66 -2.35 0.22
N PHE A 59 -12.23 -2.63 1.44
CA PHE A 59 -12.50 -3.88 2.14
C PHE A 59 -12.93 -3.56 3.56
N PHE A 60 -14.22 -3.68 3.83
CA PHE A 60 -14.79 -3.48 5.17
C PHE A 60 -15.03 -4.84 5.84
N PRO A 61 -14.61 -5.02 7.09
CA PRO A 61 -15.05 -6.19 7.87
C PRO A 61 -16.55 -6.11 8.15
N PRO A 62 -17.18 -7.21 8.60
CA PRO A 62 -18.55 -7.16 9.10
C PRO A 62 -18.71 -6.01 10.10
N LYS A 63 -19.85 -5.32 10.04
CA LYS A 63 -20.06 -4.08 10.80
C LYS A 63 -19.87 -4.25 12.30
N GLU A 64 -20.25 -5.39 12.82
CA GLU A 64 -20.13 -5.74 14.23
C GLU A 64 -18.69 -6.05 14.67
N GLU A 65 -17.80 -6.36 13.70
CA GLU A 65 -16.39 -6.67 13.93
C GLU A 65 -15.47 -5.47 13.73
N GLN A 66 -15.98 -4.37 13.16
CA GLN A 66 -15.19 -3.16 12.93
C GLN A 66 -14.68 -2.57 14.25
N ASN A 67 -13.36 -2.39 14.35
CA ASN A 67 -12.72 -1.83 15.55
C ASN A 67 -12.31 -0.36 15.41
N GLY A 68 -12.67 0.29 14.30
CA GLY A 68 -12.36 1.68 13.98
C GLY A 68 -10.98 1.89 13.35
N SER A 69 -10.08 0.91 13.37
CA SER A 69 -8.78 1.06 12.73
C SER A 69 -8.85 0.80 11.22
N SER A 70 -7.89 1.37 10.49
CA SER A 70 -7.79 1.17 9.05
C SER A 70 -6.34 1.12 8.57
N ILE A 71 -6.13 0.52 7.39
CA ILE A 71 -4.82 0.38 6.78
C ILE A 71 -4.88 0.58 5.27
N LEU A 72 -3.97 1.42 4.73
CA LEU A 72 -3.76 1.57 3.30
C LEU A 72 -2.63 0.63 2.87
N ILE A 73 -2.93 -0.31 2.00
CA ILE A 73 -1.99 -1.30 1.48
C ILE A 73 -1.45 -0.82 0.14
N MET A 74 -0.12 -0.74 0.04
CA MET A 74 0.62 -0.35 -1.15
C MET A 74 1.24 -1.60 -1.78
N PRO A 75 0.67 -2.12 -2.89
CA PRO A 75 1.15 -3.32 -3.54
C PRO A 75 2.59 -3.20 -4.04
N SER A 76 3.29 -4.34 -4.05
CA SER A 76 4.64 -4.48 -4.59
C SER A 76 4.67 -4.56 -6.11
N GLY A 77 5.86 -4.71 -6.69
CA GLY A 77 6.07 -4.95 -8.12
C GLY A 77 7.19 -4.12 -8.73
N GLY A 78 8.17 -3.69 -7.91
CA GLY A 78 9.39 -3.00 -8.37
C GLY A 78 9.12 -1.65 -9.02
N TYR A 79 8.00 -1.00 -8.74
CA TYR A 79 7.50 0.19 -9.45
C TYR A 79 7.28 -0.01 -10.97
N GLN A 80 7.42 -1.23 -11.47
CA GLN A 80 7.12 -1.60 -12.85
C GLN A 80 5.68 -2.07 -13.05
N LYS A 81 5.11 -2.65 -11.99
CA LYS A 81 3.76 -3.20 -11.97
C LYS A 81 3.20 -3.18 -10.55
N LEU A 82 1.89 -3.42 -10.41
CA LEU A 82 1.23 -3.62 -9.13
C LEU A 82 0.80 -5.09 -9.02
N THR A 83 1.34 -5.83 -8.05
CA THR A 83 0.90 -7.19 -7.70
C THR A 83 -0.28 -7.11 -6.73
N TYR A 84 -1.37 -6.47 -7.16
CA TYR A 84 -2.43 -5.99 -6.30
C TYR A 84 -3.29 -7.10 -5.69
N ASN A 85 -3.34 -8.29 -6.28
CA ASN A 85 -4.07 -9.41 -5.69
C ASN A 85 -3.27 -10.02 -4.52
N LEU A 86 -2.09 -10.60 -4.77
CA LEU A 86 -1.27 -11.24 -3.74
C LEU A 86 -0.77 -10.26 -2.68
N GLY A 87 -0.26 -9.11 -3.13
CA GLY A 87 0.31 -8.07 -2.27
C GLY A 87 -0.69 -6.99 -1.83
N GLY A 88 -1.98 -7.19 -2.08
CA GLY A 88 -3.03 -6.22 -1.76
C GLY A 88 -4.31 -6.89 -1.27
N ILE A 89 -5.12 -7.47 -2.18
CA ILE A 89 -6.45 -8.01 -1.86
C ILE A 89 -6.39 -9.11 -0.79
N GLN A 90 -5.44 -10.05 -0.88
CA GLN A 90 -5.31 -11.12 0.10
C GLN A 90 -4.94 -10.57 1.49
N LEU A 91 -4.05 -9.58 1.54
CA LEU A 91 -3.70 -8.88 2.78
C LEU A 91 -4.90 -8.10 3.34
N ALA A 92 -5.66 -7.41 2.49
CA ALA A 92 -6.85 -6.68 2.91
C ALA A 92 -7.88 -7.60 3.57
N LYS A 93 -8.13 -8.77 2.99
CA LYS A 93 -9.00 -9.79 3.57
C LYS A 93 -8.46 -10.32 4.90
N TRP A 94 -7.14 -10.50 5.02
CA TRP A 94 -6.52 -10.89 6.28
C TRP A 94 -6.68 -9.80 7.35
N PHE A 95 -6.45 -8.53 7.04
CA PHE A 95 -6.69 -7.44 7.98
C PHE A 95 -8.17 -7.35 8.40
N ASN A 96 -9.11 -7.64 7.49
CA ASN A 96 -10.53 -7.69 7.85
C ASN A 96 -10.84 -8.76 8.91
N THR A 97 -10.13 -9.90 8.95
CA THR A 97 -10.32 -10.92 10.02
C THR A 97 -9.93 -10.40 11.41
N MET A 98 -9.24 -9.27 11.49
CA MET A 98 -8.88 -8.58 12.73
C MET A 98 -9.76 -7.35 13.01
N GLY A 99 -10.84 -7.17 12.26
CA GLY A 99 -11.73 -6.01 12.37
C GLY A 99 -11.16 -4.71 11.81
N VAL A 100 -10.02 -4.76 11.10
CA VAL A 100 -9.38 -3.60 10.49
C VAL A 100 -9.94 -3.36 9.09
N THR A 101 -10.43 -2.16 8.81
CA THR A 101 -10.83 -1.76 7.46
C THR A 101 -9.58 -1.60 6.60
N ALA A 102 -9.55 -2.22 5.43
CA ALA A 102 -8.39 -2.17 4.55
C ALA A 102 -8.72 -1.52 3.20
N PHE A 103 -7.75 -0.79 2.68
CA PHE A 103 -7.80 -0.16 1.37
C PHE A 103 -6.59 -0.62 0.56
N VAL A 104 -6.79 -1.04 -0.70
CA VAL A 104 -5.69 -1.41 -1.59
C VAL A 104 -5.49 -0.32 -2.62
N LEU A 105 -4.32 0.29 -2.61
CA LEU A 105 -4.00 1.41 -3.48
C LEU A 105 -3.59 0.93 -4.87
N ILE A 106 -4.30 1.36 -5.88
CA ILE A 106 -3.91 1.23 -7.28
C ILE A 106 -3.30 2.58 -7.68
N TYR A 107 -2.01 2.72 -7.46
CA TYR A 107 -1.27 3.97 -7.66
C TYR A 107 -0.63 4.06 -9.05
N ARG A 108 -0.44 5.27 -9.56
CA ARG A 108 0.29 5.52 -10.80
C ARG A 108 1.73 5.00 -10.70
N LEU A 109 2.14 4.24 -11.69
CA LEU A 109 3.52 3.76 -11.78
C LEU A 109 4.43 4.89 -12.27
N PRO A 110 5.67 4.99 -11.75
CA PRO A 110 6.58 6.10 -12.11
C PRO A 110 6.96 6.15 -13.60
N ASN A 111 6.86 5.02 -14.30
CA ASN A 111 7.12 4.92 -15.74
C ASN A 111 5.91 5.31 -16.62
N SER A 112 4.80 5.75 -16.01
CA SER A 112 3.63 6.21 -16.76
C SER A 112 3.99 7.37 -17.68
N PRO A 113 3.63 7.33 -18.98
CA PRO A 113 3.93 8.40 -19.93
C PRO A 113 3.18 9.70 -19.61
N ASP A 114 2.11 9.64 -18.83
CA ASP A 114 1.33 10.80 -18.40
C ASP A 114 2.01 11.63 -17.29
N LEU A 115 2.95 11.06 -16.53
CA LEU A 115 3.60 11.78 -15.43
C LEU A 115 4.59 12.84 -15.92
N ILE A 116 4.53 14.04 -15.33
CA ILE A 116 5.52 15.10 -15.50
C ILE A 116 6.78 14.77 -14.69
N GLU A 117 6.61 14.46 -13.40
CA GLU A 117 7.66 14.03 -12.47
C GLU A 117 7.35 12.63 -12.00
N ARG A 118 8.17 11.68 -12.41
CA ARG A 118 7.90 10.25 -12.29
C ARG A 118 7.74 9.78 -10.83
N GLU A 119 8.64 10.19 -9.95
CA GLU A 119 8.65 9.79 -8.54
C GLU A 119 7.47 10.36 -7.74
N LYS A 120 6.96 11.51 -8.15
CA LYS A 120 5.84 12.15 -7.44
C LYS A 120 4.50 11.46 -7.65
N GLY A 121 4.28 10.79 -8.79
CA GLY A 121 3.00 10.14 -9.10
C GLY A 121 2.51 9.19 -8.00
N PRO A 122 3.26 8.13 -7.64
CA PRO A 122 2.87 7.21 -6.58
C PRO A 122 2.76 7.88 -5.20
N ILE A 123 3.63 8.86 -4.89
CA ILE A 123 3.59 9.57 -3.61
C ILE A 123 2.30 10.39 -3.48
N GLN A 124 1.95 11.15 -4.52
CA GLN A 124 0.72 11.95 -4.57
C GLN A 124 -0.53 11.07 -4.37
N ASP A 125 -0.56 9.92 -5.04
CA ASP A 125 -1.69 8.99 -4.96
C ASP A 125 -1.81 8.39 -3.55
N ALA A 126 -0.69 8.03 -2.91
CA ALA A 126 -0.69 7.52 -1.54
C ALA A 126 -1.10 8.59 -0.51
N GLN A 127 -0.58 9.81 -0.64
CA GLN A 127 -0.98 10.94 0.20
C GLN A 127 -2.47 11.25 0.06
N ARG A 128 -2.97 11.30 -1.18
CA ARG A 128 -4.38 11.55 -1.46
C ARG A 128 -5.29 10.47 -0.89
N ALA A 129 -4.91 9.20 -1.02
CA ALA A 129 -5.65 8.08 -0.44
C ALA A 129 -5.79 8.20 1.08
N LEU A 130 -4.71 8.52 1.80
CA LEU A 130 -4.75 8.71 3.26
C LEU A 130 -5.62 9.89 3.67
N LYS A 131 -5.58 11.00 2.92
CA LYS A 131 -6.47 12.13 3.15
C LYS A 131 -7.94 11.76 2.92
N LEU A 132 -8.24 11.01 1.85
CA LEU A 132 -9.60 10.53 1.57
C LEU A 132 -10.12 9.58 2.65
N ILE A 133 -9.27 8.71 3.20
CA ILE A 133 -9.62 7.85 4.33
C ILE A 133 -10.00 8.71 5.54
N ARG A 134 -9.22 9.74 5.88
CA ARG A 134 -9.52 10.66 6.99
C ARG A 134 -10.74 11.52 6.74
N PHE A 135 -10.92 12.00 5.52
CA PHE A 135 -12.09 12.79 5.13
C PHE A 135 -13.39 12.00 5.31
N ASN A 136 -13.39 10.70 4.98
CA ASN A 136 -14.57 9.84 5.09
C ASN A 136 -14.62 9.04 6.41
N ALA A 137 -13.73 9.30 7.37
CA ALA A 137 -13.60 8.47 8.57
C ALA A 137 -14.90 8.34 9.36
N GLU A 138 -15.64 9.41 9.54
CA GLU A 138 -16.96 9.39 10.22
C GLU A 138 -17.96 8.51 9.47
N LYS A 139 -18.07 8.68 8.16
CA LYS A 139 -18.96 7.89 7.29
C LYS A 139 -18.65 6.39 7.35
N TRP A 140 -17.38 6.03 7.52
CA TRP A 140 -16.91 4.66 7.51
C TRP A 140 -16.68 4.07 8.91
N ASN A 141 -17.04 4.81 9.96
CA ASN A 141 -16.85 4.43 11.35
C ASN A 141 -15.36 4.13 11.67
N LEU A 142 -14.46 5.01 11.22
CA LEU A 142 -13.02 4.91 11.44
C LEU A 142 -12.53 5.95 12.44
N ASP A 143 -11.51 5.56 13.23
CA ASP A 143 -10.76 6.49 14.08
C ASP A 143 -9.63 7.14 13.25
N LYS A 144 -9.66 8.46 13.14
CA LYS A 144 -8.67 9.26 12.40
C LYS A 144 -7.24 9.11 12.94
N ASN A 145 -7.09 8.60 14.18
CA ASN A 145 -5.82 8.37 14.84
C ASN A 145 -5.34 6.91 14.75
N LYS A 146 -6.07 6.05 14.03
CA LYS A 146 -5.75 4.63 13.84
C LYS A 146 -5.68 4.24 12.36
N ILE A 147 -5.09 5.11 11.54
CA ILE A 147 -4.92 4.89 10.09
C ILE A 147 -3.46 4.56 9.82
N GLY A 148 -3.18 3.33 9.44
CA GLY A 148 -1.83 2.86 9.13
C GLY A 148 -1.58 2.68 7.64
N VAL A 149 -0.33 2.33 7.34
CA VAL A 149 0.09 1.91 6.01
C VAL A 149 0.76 0.55 6.07
N PHE A 150 0.53 -0.25 5.03
CA PHE A 150 1.26 -1.49 4.77
C PHE A 150 1.96 -1.38 3.43
N GLY A 151 3.20 -1.83 3.35
CA GLY A 151 3.91 -1.95 2.09
C GLY A 151 4.90 -3.09 2.06
N SER A 152 5.00 -3.76 0.91
CA SER A 152 6.03 -4.77 0.68
C SER A 152 6.91 -4.40 -0.51
N SER A 153 8.21 -4.73 -0.47
CA SER A 153 9.14 -4.47 -1.58
C SER A 153 9.13 -2.97 -1.98
N ALA A 154 8.90 -2.65 -3.24
CA ALA A 154 8.72 -1.26 -3.72
C ALA A 154 7.50 -0.56 -3.08
N GLY A 155 6.42 -1.29 -2.76
CA GLY A 155 5.32 -0.76 -1.95
C GLY A 155 5.76 -0.42 -0.52
N GLY A 156 6.72 -1.17 0.02
CA GLY A 156 7.39 -0.86 1.29
C GLY A 156 8.22 0.42 1.23
N HIS A 157 8.85 0.69 0.09
CA HIS A 157 9.51 1.96 -0.17
C HIS A 157 8.50 3.11 -0.18
N LEU A 158 7.39 2.98 -0.90
CA LEU A 158 6.34 4.00 -0.93
C LEU A 158 5.74 4.23 0.47
N ALA A 159 5.45 3.16 1.21
CA ALA A 159 4.91 3.25 2.57
C ALA A 159 5.89 3.96 3.52
N SER A 160 7.18 3.60 3.49
CA SER A 160 8.20 4.26 4.31
C SER A 160 8.45 5.71 3.88
N THR A 161 8.33 6.04 2.58
CA THR A 161 8.37 7.43 2.09
C THR A 161 7.23 8.25 2.72
N ILE A 162 6.01 7.72 2.74
CA ILE A 162 4.88 8.39 3.42
C ILE A 162 5.15 8.60 4.92
N GLY A 163 5.81 7.64 5.58
CA GLY A 163 6.11 7.72 7.01
C GLY A 163 7.30 8.61 7.38
N THR A 164 8.13 9.00 6.42
CA THR A 164 9.37 9.74 6.68
C THR A 164 9.45 11.13 6.05
N HIS A 165 8.62 11.40 5.03
CA HIS A 165 8.60 12.69 4.32
C HIS A 165 7.35 13.50 4.68
N SER A 166 7.52 14.80 4.93
CA SER A 166 6.45 15.70 5.36
C SER A 166 5.88 16.59 4.25
N THR A 167 6.54 16.67 3.09
CA THR A 167 6.08 17.51 1.96
C THR A 167 4.81 16.92 1.34
N ASP A 168 3.77 17.75 1.26
CA ASP A 168 2.48 17.38 0.67
C ASP A 168 2.43 17.74 -0.81
N PHE A 169 2.57 16.73 -1.65
CA PHE A 169 2.48 16.85 -3.12
C PHE A 169 1.07 16.63 -3.68
N SER A 170 0.09 16.28 -2.82
CA SER A 170 -1.24 15.84 -3.25
C SER A 170 -2.30 16.94 -3.28
N LYS A 171 -1.94 18.21 -3.01
CA LYS A 171 -2.88 19.33 -2.95
C LYS A 171 -3.43 19.71 -4.32
N ILE A 172 -4.76 19.89 -4.39
CA ILE A 172 -5.49 20.35 -5.57
C ILE A 172 -6.50 21.47 -5.23
N ASN A 173 -6.42 22.03 -4.04
CA ASN A 173 -7.30 23.08 -3.51
C ASN A 173 -8.77 22.64 -3.39
N ASP A 174 -9.00 21.46 -2.80
CA ASP A 174 -10.33 20.96 -2.45
C ASP A 174 -10.48 20.68 -0.94
N ALA A 175 -11.69 20.28 -0.50
CA ALA A 175 -11.98 20.03 0.91
C ALA A 175 -11.14 18.90 1.53
N VAL A 176 -10.63 17.96 0.73
CA VAL A 176 -9.81 16.85 1.18
C VAL A 176 -8.40 17.31 1.59
N ASP A 177 -7.94 18.44 1.06
CA ASP A 177 -6.63 19.01 1.38
C ASP A 177 -6.50 19.52 2.83
N ALA A 178 -7.63 19.72 3.53
CA ALA A 178 -7.65 20.06 4.95
C ALA A 178 -7.22 18.88 5.86
N PHE A 179 -7.14 17.67 5.33
CA PHE A 179 -6.80 16.47 6.09
C PHE A 179 -5.32 16.10 5.95
N SER A 180 -4.76 15.53 7.03
CA SER A 180 -3.38 15.03 7.03
C SER A 180 -3.24 13.73 6.24
N PHE A 181 -2.11 13.53 5.58
CA PHE A 181 -1.70 12.24 5.00
C PHE A 181 -0.80 11.43 5.94
N ALA A 182 -0.46 11.91 7.13
CA ALA A 182 0.42 11.20 8.05
C ALA A 182 -0.17 9.83 8.44
N ALA A 183 0.61 8.78 8.39
CA ALA A 183 0.24 7.48 8.93
C ALA A 183 0.38 7.47 10.46
N ASN A 184 -0.45 6.68 11.15
CA ASN A 184 -0.36 6.51 12.60
C ASN A 184 0.50 5.29 12.97
N PHE A 185 0.69 4.34 12.07
CA PHE A 185 1.59 3.19 12.20
C PHE A 185 1.98 2.65 10.82
N MET A 186 3.06 1.88 10.75
CA MET A 186 3.52 1.24 9.51
C MET A 186 3.81 -0.25 9.72
N VAL A 187 3.45 -1.06 8.71
CA VAL A 187 3.84 -2.47 8.58
C VAL A 187 4.63 -2.63 7.29
N LEU A 188 5.91 -2.95 7.38
CA LEU A 188 6.82 -3.07 6.25
C LEU A 188 7.29 -4.52 6.10
N VAL A 189 7.12 -5.12 4.92
CA VAL A 189 7.53 -6.51 4.65
C VAL A 189 8.52 -6.53 3.49
N SER A 190 9.73 -7.03 3.72
CA SER A 190 10.83 -7.05 2.75
C SER A 190 10.98 -5.69 2.01
N PRO A 191 10.96 -4.56 2.72
CA PRO A 191 10.87 -3.24 2.09
C PRO A 191 12.15 -2.88 1.35
N VAL A 192 12.03 -2.23 0.19
CA VAL A 192 13.10 -1.38 -0.33
C VAL A 192 13.15 -0.14 0.55
N ILE A 193 14.33 0.26 0.99
CA ILE A 193 14.56 1.42 1.87
C ILE A 193 15.66 2.32 1.30
N SER A 194 16.84 1.74 1.04
CA SER A 194 17.97 2.43 0.43
C SER A 194 17.86 2.37 -1.09
N LEU A 195 18.05 3.51 -1.75
CA LEU A 195 18.21 3.60 -3.21
C LEU A 195 19.68 3.76 -3.62
N GLY A 196 20.61 3.74 -2.65
CA GLY A 196 22.06 3.75 -2.84
C GLY A 196 22.67 2.38 -2.61
N GLU A 197 23.50 2.24 -1.59
CA GLU A 197 24.06 0.97 -1.17
C GLU A 197 22.94 -0.01 -0.77
N TYR A 198 23.04 -1.27 -1.16
CA TYR A 198 22.02 -2.33 -0.97
C TYR A 198 20.70 -2.11 -1.71
N ALA A 199 20.66 -1.19 -2.70
CA ALA A 199 19.43 -0.91 -3.44
C ALA A 199 18.96 -2.13 -4.27
N HIS A 200 17.65 -2.27 -4.40
CA HIS A 200 17.07 -3.07 -5.47
C HIS A 200 17.10 -2.25 -6.77
N GLN A 201 18.07 -2.51 -7.63
CA GLN A 201 18.37 -1.68 -8.80
C GLN A 201 17.15 -1.42 -9.70
N GLY A 202 16.33 -2.45 -9.95
CA GLY A 202 15.11 -2.29 -10.75
C GLY A 202 14.11 -1.29 -10.14
N SER A 203 14.01 -1.21 -8.80
CA SER A 203 13.19 -0.19 -8.14
C SER A 203 13.78 1.22 -8.31
N VAL A 204 15.10 1.36 -8.25
CA VAL A 204 15.76 2.65 -8.47
C VAL A 204 15.48 3.16 -9.88
N GLU A 205 15.75 2.33 -10.88
CA GLU A 205 15.55 2.66 -12.30
C GLU A 205 14.09 2.99 -12.62
N ASN A 206 13.16 2.20 -12.12
CA ASN A 206 11.74 2.46 -12.35
C ASN A 206 11.26 3.72 -11.62
N PHE A 207 11.73 3.98 -10.39
CA PHE A 207 11.28 5.11 -9.59
C PHE A 207 11.96 6.42 -9.97
N LEU A 208 13.29 6.43 -10.12
CA LEU A 208 14.09 7.64 -10.36
C LEU A 208 14.59 7.79 -11.81
N GLY A 209 14.55 6.72 -12.61
CA GLY A 209 15.17 6.68 -13.94
C GLY A 209 16.55 6.04 -13.93
N ASN A 210 17.15 5.92 -15.14
CA ASN A 210 18.38 5.13 -15.32
C ASN A 210 19.63 5.75 -14.70
N ASN A 211 19.68 7.07 -14.55
CA ASN A 211 20.86 7.78 -14.02
C ASN A 211 20.41 8.86 -13.02
N PRO A 212 19.87 8.47 -11.86
CA PRO A 212 19.46 9.44 -10.86
C PRO A 212 20.66 10.16 -10.26
N SER A 213 20.48 11.44 -9.90
CA SER A 213 21.51 12.16 -9.17
C SER A 213 21.68 11.62 -7.75
N MET A 214 22.85 11.81 -7.15
CA MET A 214 23.12 11.40 -5.77
C MET A 214 22.17 12.07 -4.78
N GLU A 215 21.75 13.31 -5.07
CA GLU A 215 20.77 14.05 -4.26
C GLU A 215 19.42 13.32 -4.26
N LYS A 216 18.90 12.90 -5.43
CA LYS A 216 17.67 12.14 -5.52
C LYS A 216 17.77 10.75 -4.87
N ILE A 217 18.90 10.07 -5.04
CA ILE A 217 19.16 8.80 -4.34
C ILE A 217 19.08 9.01 -2.83
N LYS A 218 19.72 10.04 -2.30
CA LYS A 218 19.70 10.36 -0.86
C LYS A 218 18.32 10.82 -0.40
N GLU A 219 17.64 11.66 -1.19
CA GLU A 219 16.30 12.17 -0.91
C GLU A 219 15.28 11.04 -0.71
N TYR A 220 15.38 9.98 -1.53
CA TYR A 220 14.45 8.85 -1.47
C TYR A 220 15.03 7.58 -0.80
N SER A 221 16.17 7.70 -0.14
CA SER A 221 16.70 6.64 0.75
C SER A 221 16.15 6.87 2.16
N ASN A 222 15.06 6.19 2.49
CA ASN A 222 14.19 6.53 3.63
C ASN A 222 14.86 6.40 5.00
N GLN A 223 15.94 5.62 5.14
CA GLN A 223 16.72 5.56 6.39
C GLN A 223 17.34 6.91 6.78
N PHE A 224 17.53 7.83 5.84
CA PHE A 224 18.07 9.16 6.11
C PHE A 224 17.01 10.18 6.56
N HIS A 225 15.73 9.81 6.46
CA HIS A 225 14.59 10.71 6.71
C HIS A 225 13.75 10.29 7.92
N VAL A 226 14.18 9.29 8.68
CA VAL A 226 13.55 8.91 9.94
C VAL A 226 13.75 10.02 10.95
N THR A 227 12.65 10.50 11.54
CA THR A 227 12.62 11.59 12.52
C THR A 227 11.67 11.23 13.66
N ALA A 228 11.59 12.08 14.70
CA ALA A 228 10.63 11.93 15.78
C ALA A 228 9.16 11.90 15.36
N TYR A 229 8.86 12.29 14.12
CA TYR A 229 7.50 12.24 13.54
C TYR A 229 7.22 10.98 12.73
N THR A 230 8.23 10.12 12.51
CA THR A 230 8.04 8.81 11.88
C THR A 230 7.14 7.94 12.78
N PRO A 231 6.08 7.33 12.25
CA PRO A 231 5.15 6.57 13.08
C PRO A 231 5.78 5.27 13.58
N PRO A 232 5.25 4.69 14.68
CA PRO A 232 5.62 3.35 15.13
C PRO A 232 5.58 2.35 13.97
N THR A 233 6.63 1.52 13.84
CA THR A 233 6.81 0.66 12.66
C THR A 233 7.27 -0.73 13.04
N ILE A 234 6.62 -1.75 12.48
CA ILE A 234 7.15 -3.11 12.46
C ILE A 234 7.75 -3.42 11.08
N VAL A 235 8.95 -4.00 11.08
CA VAL A 235 9.67 -4.40 9.86
C VAL A 235 9.91 -5.90 9.89
N ILE A 236 9.57 -6.57 8.80
CA ILE A 236 9.64 -8.02 8.64
C ILE A 236 10.45 -8.34 7.38
N HIS A 237 11.43 -9.23 7.48
CA HIS A 237 12.27 -9.61 6.33
C HIS A 237 12.73 -11.08 6.44
N ALA A 238 13.10 -11.69 5.32
CA ALA A 238 13.80 -12.96 5.30
C ALA A 238 15.30 -12.75 5.06
N GLN A 239 16.15 -13.44 5.83
CA GLN A 239 17.61 -13.37 5.66
C GLN A 239 18.06 -13.82 4.26
N ASN A 240 17.38 -14.81 3.71
CA ASN A 240 17.69 -15.38 2.39
C ASN A 240 16.93 -14.72 1.23
N ASP A 241 16.50 -13.46 1.37
CA ASP A 241 15.86 -12.69 0.30
C ASP A 241 16.86 -12.39 -0.84
N PRO A 242 16.67 -12.95 -2.05
CA PRO A 242 17.59 -12.76 -3.17
C PRO A 242 17.29 -11.49 -3.99
N VAL A 243 16.23 -10.74 -3.67
CA VAL A 243 15.75 -9.60 -4.46
C VAL A 243 16.02 -8.28 -3.74
N VAL A 244 15.61 -8.18 -2.49
CA VAL A 244 15.88 -7.00 -1.64
C VAL A 244 16.78 -7.45 -0.49
N ASN A 245 17.98 -6.89 -0.45
CA ASN A 245 18.93 -7.19 0.61
C ASN A 245 18.34 -6.84 1.98
N PRO A 246 18.29 -7.76 2.98
CA PRO A 246 17.70 -7.50 4.29
C PRO A 246 18.39 -6.39 5.08
N ILE A 247 19.58 -5.96 4.68
CA ILE A 247 20.24 -4.77 5.21
C ILE A 247 19.34 -3.53 5.08
N ASN A 248 18.47 -3.45 4.06
CA ASN A 248 17.48 -2.37 3.96
C ASN A 248 16.63 -2.24 5.23
N SER A 249 16.13 -3.35 5.75
CA SER A 249 15.34 -3.39 6.98
C SER A 249 16.15 -3.03 8.22
N ILE A 250 17.40 -3.47 8.28
CA ILE A 250 18.33 -3.17 9.39
C ILE A 250 18.64 -1.67 9.41
N LEU A 251 18.96 -1.05 8.27
CA LEU A 251 19.24 0.39 8.16
C LEU A 251 18.05 1.24 8.61
N PHE A 252 16.83 0.86 8.22
CA PHE A 252 15.63 1.59 8.64
C PHE A 252 15.38 1.46 10.14
N TYR A 253 15.51 0.25 10.67
CA TYR A 253 15.34 0.01 12.11
C TYR A 253 16.41 0.70 12.97
N GLU A 254 17.67 0.71 12.51
CA GLU A 254 18.75 1.47 13.14
C GLU A 254 18.44 2.97 13.20
N ALA A 255 17.93 3.52 12.10
CA ALA A 255 17.51 4.93 12.05
C ALA A 255 16.34 5.21 13.01
N MET A 256 15.40 4.28 13.15
CA MET A 256 14.31 4.37 14.12
C MET A 256 14.84 4.37 15.57
N LEU A 257 15.78 3.48 15.91
CA LEU A 257 16.41 3.44 17.23
C LEU A 257 17.10 4.77 17.56
N LYS A 258 17.88 5.31 16.62
CA LYS A 258 18.56 6.61 16.76
C LYS A 258 17.60 7.77 16.98
N SER A 259 16.40 7.68 16.41
CA SER A 259 15.33 8.70 16.50
C SER A 259 14.35 8.46 17.64
N GLY A 260 14.53 7.42 18.45
CA GLY A 260 13.67 7.08 19.58
C GLY A 260 12.25 6.61 19.17
N ILE A 261 12.10 6.07 17.96
CA ILE A 261 10.80 5.60 17.44
C ILE A 261 10.50 4.19 17.94
N LYS A 262 9.28 4.01 18.46
CA LYS A 262 8.79 2.68 18.85
C LYS A 262 8.68 1.77 17.64
N GLY A 263 9.30 0.60 17.66
CA GLY A 263 9.23 -0.32 16.53
C GLY A 263 9.80 -1.69 16.84
N ALA A 264 9.64 -2.60 15.89
CA ALA A 264 10.16 -3.96 15.94
C ALA A 264 10.80 -4.34 14.59
N LEU A 265 11.86 -5.15 14.65
CA LEU A 265 12.47 -5.78 13.48
C LEU A 265 12.50 -7.29 13.68
N HIS A 266 11.96 -8.01 12.70
CA HIS A 266 11.99 -9.48 12.66
C HIS A 266 12.62 -9.96 11.37
N ILE A 267 13.76 -10.65 11.48
CA ILE A 267 14.46 -11.28 10.36
C ILE A 267 14.36 -12.79 10.51
N PHE A 268 13.65 -13.43 9.58
CA PHE A 268 13.49 -14.87 9.54
C PHE A 268 14.59 -15.52 8.68
N PRO A 269 15.09 -16.72 9.04
CA PRO A 269 16.14 -17.37 8.26
C PRO A 269 15.72 -17.68 6.82
N GLU A 270 14.48 -18.11 6.63
CA GLU A 270 13.90 -18.53 5.37
C GLU A 270 12.70 -17.63 5.00
N GLY A 271 12.32 -17.59 3.71
CA GLY A 271 11.14 -16.83 3.23
C GLY A 271 11.34 -16.25 1.86
N LYS A 272 12.57 -16.04 1.44
CA LYS A 272 12.91 -15.35 0.18
C LYS A 272 12.21 -13.99 0.11
N HIS A 273 11.94 -13.50 -1.10
CA HIS A 273 11.24 -12.21 -1.30
C HIS A 273 9.71 -12.33 -1.30
N SER A 274 9.18 -13.53 -1.03
CA SER A 274 7.76 -13.84 -1.22
C SER A 274 7.01 -14.02 0.10
N ILE A 275 7.43 -13.34 1.17
CA ILE A 275 6.68 -13.36 2.45
C ILE A 275 5.29 -12.79 2.21
N GLY A 276 4.27 -13.63 2.33
CA GLY A 276 2.87 -13.32 2.07
C GLY A 276 1.95 -13.98 3.08
N ILE A 277 0.67 -14.07 2.74
CA ILE A 277 -0.31 -14.72 3.62
C ILE A 277 -0.18 -16.25 3.59
N TYR A 278 0.23 -16.82 2.46
CA TYR A 278 0.32 -18.26 2.23
C TYR A 278 1.71 -18.69 1.77
N ASN A 279 1.97 -19.98 1.89
CA ASN A 279 3.18 -20.65 1.37
C ASN A 279 4.51 -20.21 2.01
N ASN A 280 4.47 -19.71 3.24
CA ASN A 280 5.68 -19.44 4.01
C ASN A 280 6.21 -20.73 4.66
N SER A 281 7.51 -20.77 4.98
CA SER A 281 8.03 -21.76 5.94
C SER A 281 7.38 -21.56 7.31
N SER A 282 7.33 -22.62 8.13
CA SER A 282 6.61 -22.59 9.40
C SER A 282 7.04 -21.44 10.32
N LEU A 283 8.35 -21.17 10.41
CA LEU A 283 8.86 -20.08 11.24
C LEU A 283 8.51 -18.70 10.66
N THR A 284 8.65 -18.53 9.35
CA THR A 284 8.33 -17.27 8.68
C THR A 284 6.83 -16.98 8.70
N ASP A 285 5.99 -18.03 8.71
CA ASP A 285 4.53 -17.87 8.80
C ASP A 285 4.08 -17.21 10.12
N GLU A 286 4.90 -17.28 11.16
CA GLU A 286 4.68 -16.58 12.43
C GLU A 286 4.66 -15.05 12.30
N TRP A 287 5.10 -14.48 11.18
CA TRP A 287 5.04 -13.04 10.97
C TRP A 287 3.63 -12.47 11.16
N LYS A 288 2.60 -13.24 10.80
CA LYS A 288 1.20 -12.84 10.94
C LYS A 288 0.80 -12.70 12.41
N ASN A 289 1.18 -13.66 13.24
CA ASN A 289 0.95 -13.64 14.68
C ASN A 289 1.77 -12.53 15.37
N ILE A 290 3.00 -12.32 14.93
CA ILE A 290 3.87 -11.25 15.42
C ILE A 290 3.27 -9.88 15.08
N CYS A 291 2.84 -9.68 13.85
CA CYS A 291 2.18 -8.44 13.42
C CYS A 291 0.90 -8.19 14.21
N LEU A 292 0.05 -9.21 14.40
CA LEU A 292 -1.16 -9.12 15.23
C LEU A 292 -0.85 -8.67 16.66
N LYS A 293 0.13 -9.31 17.32
CA LYS A 293 0.55 -8.97 18.68
C LYS A 293 1.10 -7.55 18.76
N TRP A 294 1.90 -7.16 17.78
CA TRP A 294 2.45 -5.80 17.72
C TRP A 294 1.35 -4.74 17.53
N LEU A 295 0.35 -4.99 16.67
CA LEU A 295 -0.79 -4.07 16.50
C LEU A 295 -1.62 -3.92 17.80
N LYS A 296 -1.71 -4.99 18.62
CA LYS A 296 -2.31 -4.92 19.96
C LYS A 296 -1.45 -4.10 20.92
N GLU A 297 -0.13 -4.30 20.92
CA GLU A 297 0.79 -3.59 21.81
C GLU A 297 0.82 -2.07 21.56
N ILE A 298 0.60 -1.63 20.31
CA ILE A 298 0.47 -0.22 19.97
C ILE A 298 -0.98 0.28 19.98
N GLU A 299 -1.92 -0.50 20.52
CA GLU A 299 -3.33 -0.18 20.73
C GLU A 299 -4.12 0.16 19.44
N VAL A 300 -3.66 -0.33 18.29
CA VAL A 300 -4.39 -0.20 17.01
C VAL A 300 -5.60 -1.12 17.02
N ILE A 301 -5.43 -2.35 17.49
CA ILE A 301 -6.52 -3.34 17.64
C ILE A 301 -6.61 -3.79 19.09
N LYS A 302 -7.74 -4.41 19.46
CA LYS A 302 -7.99 -4.94 20.81
C LYS A 302 -7.44 -6.36 21.01
#